data_263fbb97d08cea997d69475bce67ba7a
#
_entry.id   263fbb97d08cea997d69475bce67ba7a
#
_cell.length_a   1.000
_cell.length_b   1.000
_cell.length_c   1.000
_cell.angle_alpha   90.00
_cell.angle_beta   90.00
_cell.angle_gamma   90.00
#
_symmetry.space_group_name_H-M   'P 1'
#
loop_
_entity.id
_entity.type
_entity.pdbx_description
1 polymer ?
#
loop_
_entity_poly.entity_id
_entity_poly.type
_entity_poly.pdbx_seq_one_letter_code
_entity_poly.pdbx_strand_id
1 'polypeptide(L)'
;MSIRSYETGPINVKAAFTSDFRIPDNILLQKVVDMLEVERRSMDIRPGMRHKYTPLRFDSATGERLVGGRYLFDTLENVLDYDRFTSKELEFEPGVKFWDRPFFLNVDRHNWRVSAAHDFKPLATAHHINRLERWTYRDPNIEQTLERVWPSVRAHADRQDLSSVWLMFQPEEGQIGIVTVASNIDGADPADVATRSIAALESTESLGRLLPEELGSKKVFDRTSLILAMWLPQSRLAGGAPSAYPASPPHPRPSVQV
;
A
#
# COMPACT_ATOMS: atom_id res chain seq x y z
N MET A 1 1.13 20.90 -22.02
CA MET A 1 0.19 20.15 -21.18
C MET A 1 0.43 20.57 -19.76
N SER A 2 -0.58 21.05 -19.04
CA SER A 2 -0.46 21.35 -17.60
C SER A 2 -0.26 20.03 -16.86
N ILE A 3 0.83 19.90 -16.10
CA ILE A 3 1.06 18.77 -15.22
C ILE A 3 0.01 18.89 -14.12
N ARG A 4 -0.93 17.94 -14.06
CA ARG A 4 -1.88 17.87 -12.96
C ARG A 4 -1.14 17.38 -11.70
N SER A 5 -1.23 18.13 -10.63
CA SER A 5 -0.70 17.73 -9.32
C SER A 5 -1.81 17.11 -8.48
N TYR A 6 -1.46 16.12 -7.66
CA TYR A 6 -2.36 15.59 -6.64
C TYR A 6 -2.36 16.51 -5.41
N GLU A 7 -3.50 16.54 -4.72
CA GLU A 7 -3.61 17.28 -3.47
C GLU A 7 -2.73 16.63 -2.39
N THR A 8 -2.07 17.48 -1.62
CA THR A 8 -1.37 17.09 -0.40
C THR A 8 -2.22 17.41 0.82
N GLY A 9 -1.90 16.83 1.95
CA GLY A 9 -2.62 17.04 3.20
C GLY A 9 -3.30 15.78 3.73
N PRO A 10 -4.27 15.92 4.63
CA PRO A 10 -5.01 14.79 5.20
C PRO A 10 -5.78 14.03 4.12
N ILE A 11 -5.70 12.71 4.14
CA ILE A 11 -6.49 11.83 3.26
C ILE A 11 -7.77 11.46 3.98
N ASN A 12 -8.92 11.85 3.43
CA ASN A 12 -10.23 11.52 4.02
C ASN A 12 -10.64 10.09 3.64
N VAL A 13 -10.20 9.14 4.46
CA VAL A 13 -10.47 7.69 4.33
C VAL A 13 -10.75 7.10 5.71
N LYS A 14 -11.45 5.97 5.76
CA LYS A 14 -11.81 5.28 7.01
C LYS A 14 -11.32 3.84 7.06
N ALA A 15 -10.90 3.28 5.92
CA ALA A 15 -10.48 1.90 5.85
C ALA A 15 -9.33 1.69 4.86
N ALA A 16 -8.62 0.58 5.04
CA ALA A 16 -7.58 0.15 4.13
C ALA A 16 -7.61 -1.37 3.96
N PHE A 17 -7.06 -1.82 2.84
CA PHE A 17 -6.77 -3.22 2.58
C PHE A 17 -5.27 -3.36 2.32
N THR A 18 -4.66 -4.36 2.95
CA THR A 18 -3.30 -4.76 2.62
C THR A 18 -3.26 -6.25 2.31
N SER A 19 -2.46 -6.61 1.32
CA SER A 19 -2.13 -8.00 1.04
C SER A 19 -0.64 -8.16 0.77
N ASP A 20 -0.13 -9.33 1.14
CA ASP A 20 1.23 -9.77 0.85
C ASP A 20 1.20 -11.23 0.46
N PHE A 21 1.92 -11.60 -0.59
CA PHE A 21 2.04 -12.99 -1.05
C PHE A 21 3.33 -13.18 -1.83
N ARG A 22 3.73 -14.42 -2.00
CA ARG A 22 4.91 -14.79 -2.78
C ARG A 22 4.49 -15.31 -4.15
N ILE A 23 5.32 -15.04 -5.14
CA ILE A 23 5.24 -15.61 -6.48
C ILE A 23 6.56 -16.32 -6.74
N PRO A 24 6.55 -17.64 -7.10
CA PRO A 24 7.75 -18.40 -7.40
C PRO A 24 8.59 -17.76 -8.51
N ASP A 25 9.87 -18.02 -8.50
CA ASP A 25 10.85 -17.51 -9.48
C ASP A 25 10.60 -18.00 -10.91
N ASN A 26 10.05 -19.21 -11.06
CA ASN A 26 9.70 -19.79 -12.36
C ASN A 26 8.49 -19.12 -13.06
N ILE A 27 7.77 -18.23 -12.38
CA ILE A 27 6.73 -17.40 -13.00
C ILE A 27 7.38 -16.12 -13.53
N LEU A 28 7.32 -15.89 -14.82
CA LEU A 28 7.91 -14.69 -15.42
C LEU A 28 7.29 -13.42 -14.84
N LEU A 29 8.10 -12.43 -14.50
CA LEU A 29 7.62 -11.14 -13.99
C LEU A 29 6.67 -10.45 -14.97
N GLN A 30 6.92 -10.57 -16.28
CA GLN A 30 6.02 -10.03 -17.30
C GLN A 30 4.62 -10.64 -17.19
N LYS A 31 4.49 -11.95 -16.91
CA LYS A 31 3.20 -12.59 -16.68
C LYS A 31 2.46 -11.98 -15.48
N VAL A 32 3.19 -11.67 -14.41
CA VAL A 32 2.61 -10.98 -13.22
C VAL A 32 2.10 -9.59 -13.61
N VAL A 33 2.89 -8.83 -14.34
CA VAL A 33 2.51 -7.49 -14.80
C VAL A 33 1.28 -7.53 -15.72
N ASP A 34 1.26 -8.46 -16.67
CA ASP A 34 0.14 -8.63 -17.61
C ASP A 34 -1.16 -9.01 -16.87
N MET A 35 -1.07 -9.89 -15.88
CA MET A 35 -2.22 -10.24 -15.03
C MET A 35 -2.74 -9.02 -14.24
N LEU A 36 -1.86 -8.26 -13.62
CA LEU A 36 -2.24 -7.04 -12.90
C LEU A 36 -2.97 -6.06 -13.81
N GLU A 37 -2.56 -5.93 -15.06
CA GLU A 37 -3.19 -5.03 -16.03
C GLU A 37 -4.58 -5.52 -16.46
N VAL A 38 -4.75 -6.83 -16.68
CA VAL A 38 -6.07 -7.42 -17.00
C VAL A 38 -7.06 -7.24 -15.86
N GLU A 39 -6.62 -7.47 -14.63
CA GLU A 39 -7.47 -7.41 -13.44
C GLU A 39 -7.72 -5.98 -12.94
N ARG A 40 -6.85 -5.06 -13.28
CA ARG A 40 -6.90 -3.67 -12.86
C ARG A 40 -8.29 -3.07 -13.02
N ARG A 41 -8.91 -3.25 -14.19
CA ARG A 41 -10.23 -2.68 -14.49
C ARG A 41 -11.31 -3.15 -13.54
N SER A 42 -11.32 -4.44 -13.22
CA SER A 42 -12.31 -5.02 -12.29
C SER A 42 -12.12 -4.54 -10.86
N MET A 43 -10.89 -4.26 -10.45
CA MET A 43 -10.57 -3.78 -9.11
C MET A 43 -10.74 -2.27 -8.97
N ASP A 44 -10.40 -1.51 -10.00
CA ASP A 44 -10.38 -0.04 -9.94
C ASP A 44 -11.77 0.59 -9.91
N ILE A 45 -12.77 -0.12 -10.41
CA ILE A 45 -14.17 0.34 -10.38
C ILE A 45 -14.89 0.05 -9.05
N ARG A 46 -14.18 -0.52 -8.06
CA ARG A 46 -14.82 -0.81 -6.76
C ARG A 46 -15.18 0.48 -6.01
N PRO A 47 -16.37 0.49 -5.35
CA PRO A 47 -16.82 1.66 -4.62
C PRO A 47 -15.83 2.14 -3.58
N GLY A 48 -15.67 3.45 -3.48
CA GLY A 48 -14.93 4.10 -2.41
C GLY A 48 -13.41 3.93 -2.40
N MET A 49 -12.82 3.26 -3.38
CA MET A 49 -11.36 3.16 -3.46
C MET A 49 -10.74 4.54 -3.74
N ARG A 50 -9.81 4.98 -2.88
CA ARG A 50 -9.19 6.30 -2.92
C ARG A 50 -7.71 6.27 -3.28
N HIS A 51 -7.08 5.15 -3.06
CA HIS A 51 -5.66 4.96 -3.33
C HIS A 51 -5.42 3.48 -3.54
N LYS A 52 -4.58 3.13 -4.50
CA LYS A 52 -4.16 1.76 -4.74
C LYS A 52 -2.75 1.73 -5.25
N TYR A 53 -1.90 0.91 -4.69
CA TYR A 53 -0.61 0.57 -5.27
C TYR A 53 -0.21 -0.88 -5.02
N THR A 54 0.67 -1.37 -5.87
CA THR A 54 1.19 -2.72 -5.84
C THR A 54 2.66 -2.69 -5.43
N PRO A 55 3.01 -3.15 -4.23
CA PRO A 55 4.39 -3.32 -3.82
C PRO A 55 5.02 -4.52 -4.53
N LEU A 56 6.31 -4.43 -4.80
CA LEU A 56 7.15 -5.51 -5.33
C LEU A 56 8.51 -5.49 -4.64
N ARG A 57 8.95 -6.65 -4.17
CA ARG A 57 10.33 -6.89 -3.71
C ARG A 57 10.83 -8.20 -4.26
N PHE A 58 12.09 -8.25 -4.66
CA PHE A 58 12.77 -9.48 -4.94
C PHE A 58 13.43 -10.01 -3.67
N ASP A 59 13.21 -11.27 -3.38
CA ASP A 59 13.94 -11.98 -2.34
C ASP A 59 15.26 -12.47 -2.95
N SER A 60 16.38 -11.87 -2.55
CA SER A 60 17.70 -12.19 -3.09
C SER A 60 18.19 -13.59 -2.71
N ALA A 61 17.65 -14.19 -1.66
CA ALA A 61 18.05 -15.53 -1.22
C ALA A 61 17.32 -16.63 -2.00
N THR A 62 16.06 -16.42 -2.38
CA THR A 62 15.23 -17.43 -3.03
C THR A 62 14.89 -17.11 -4.48
N GLY A 63 15.13 -15.89 -4.95
CA GLY A 63 14.69 -15.40 -6.25
C GLY A 63 13.19 -15.14 -6.35
N GLU A 64 12.42 -15.46 -5.30
CA GLU A 64 10.99 -15.26 -5.26
C GLU A 64 10.62 -13.77 -5.29
N ARG A 65 9.41 -13.49 -5.76
CA ARG A 65 8.85 -12.15 -5.76
C ARG A 65 7.84 -12.01 -4.65
N LEU A 66 8.05 -11.03 -3.80
CA LEU A 66 7.11 -10.63 -2.76
C LEU A 66 6.25 -9.51 -3.34
N VAL A 67 4.99 -9.80 -3.56
CA VAL A 67 4.01 -8.91 -4.19
C VAL A 67 2.87 -8.65 -3.22
N GLY A 68 2.06 -7.64 -3.48
CA GLY A 68 0.90 -7.37 -2.64
C GLY A 68 0.05 -6.22 -3.15
N GLY A 69 -0.81 -5.74 -2.26
CA GLY A 69 -1.66 -4.58 -2.47
C GLY A 69 -1.70 -3.68 -1.26
N ARG A 70 -1.83 -2.37 -1.49
CA ARG A 70 -2.03 -1.35 -0.47
C ARG A 70 -3.11 -0.40 -0.97
N TYR A 71 -4.28 -0.45 -0.37
CA TYR A 71 -5.44 0.28 -0.85
C TYR A 71 -6.09 1.05 0.27
N LEU A 72 -6.55 2.28 -0.02
CA LEU A 72 -7.35 3.09 0.88
C LEU A 72 -8.78 3.20 0.37
N PHE A 73 -9.73 3.12 1.30
CA PHE A 73 -11.15 3.23 1.03
C PHE A 73 -11.80 4.29 1.93
N ASP A 74 -12.88 4.88 1.45
CA ASP A 74 -13.64 5.89 2.19
C ASP A 74 -14.40 5.30 3.38
N THR A 75 -14.84 4.01 3.31
CA THR A 75 -15.56 3.33 4.38
C THR A 75 -15.07 1.90 4.61
N LEU A 76 -15.32 1.37 5.82
CA LEU A 76 -15.07 -0.04 6.14
C LEU A 76 -15.94 -0.99 5.30
N GLU A 77 -17.19 -0.60 5.01
CA GLU A 77 -18.09 -1.39 4.19
C GLU A 77 -17.51 -1.63 2.79
N ASN A 78 -16.93 -0.59 2.17
CA ASN A 78 -16.34 -0.69 0.84
C ASN A 78 -15.08 -1.57 0.83
N VAL A 79 -14.27 -1.58 1.87
CA VAL A 79 -13.12 -2.50 1.94
C VAL A 79 -13.58 -3.94 2.13
N LEU A 80 -14.61 -4.18 2.94
CA LEU A 80 -15.18 -5.52 3.11
C LEU A 80 -15.87 -6.02 1.83
N ASP A 81 -16.54 -5.15 1.08
CA ASP A 81 -17.07 -5.49 -0.24
C ASP A 81 -15.93 -5.84 -1.23
N TYR A 82 -14.85 -5.09 -1.22
CA TYR A 82 -13.66 -5.40 -2.03
C TYR A 82 -13.05 -6.77 -1.68
N ASP A 83 -12.87 -7.06 -0.38
CA ASP A 83 -12.35 -8.34 0.07
C ASP A 83 -13.29 -9.50 -0.29
N ARG A 84 -14.59 -9.33 -0.11
CA ARG A 84 -15.61 -10.31 -0.54
C ARG A 84 -15.55 -10.54 -2.06
N PHE A 85 -15.51 -9.46 -2.85
CA PHE A 85 -15.43 -9.54 -4.31
C PHE A 85 -14.20 -10.34 -4.77
N THR A 86 -13.01 -9.98 -4.27
CA THR A 86 -11.76 -10.66 -4.66
C THR A 86 -11.67 -12.10 -4.15
N SER A 87 -12.34 -12.42 -3.04
CA SER A 87 -12.31 -13.75 -2.44
C SER A 87 -13.35 -14.70 -3.03
N LYS A 88 -14.51 -14.19 -3.48
CA LYS A 88 -15.67 -15.02 -3.82
C LYS A 88 -16.17 -14.87 -5.26
N GLU A 89 -15.93 -13.71 -5.88
CA GLU A 89 -16.55 -13.39 -7.17
C GLU A 89 -15.52 -13.29 -8.30
N LEU A 90 -14.39 -12.65 -8.05
CA LEU A 90 -13.36 -12.46 -9.07
C LEU A 90 -12.68 -13.80 -9.40
N GLU A 91 -12.86 -14.27 -10.61
CA GLU A 91 -12.18 -15.46 -11.14
C GLU A 91 -11.03 -15.06 -12.05
N PHE A 92 -9.93 -15.77 -11.90
CA PHE A 92 -8.77 -15.67 -12.79
C PHE A 92 -8.95 -16.55 -14.03
N GLU A 93 -9.39 -17.78 -13.79
CA GLU A 93 -9.80 -18.76 -14.78
C GLU A 93 -11.14 -19.36 -14.32
N PRO A 94 -11.95 -19.94 -15.18
CA PRO A 94 -13.21 -20.58 -14.76
C PRO A 94 -13.01 -21.53 -13.57
N GLY A 95 -13.65 -21.22 -12.44
CA GLY A 95 -13.57 -21.99 -11.21
C GLY A 95 -12.34 -21.70 -10.32
N VAL A 96 -11.39 -20.85 -10.73
CA VAL A 96 -10.23 -20.45 -9.92
C VAL A 96 -10.43 -19.02 -9.42
N LYS A 97 -10.70 -18.86 -8.14
CA LYS A 97 -10.84 -17.53 -7.53
C LYS A 97 -9.51 -16.77 -7.50
N PHE A 98 -9.59 -15.44 -7.39
CA PHE A 98 -8.43 -14.59 -7.44
C PHE A 98 -7.33 -14.99 -6.45
N TRP A 99 -7.69 -15.33 -5.21
CA TRP A 99 -6.72 -15.70 -4.18
C TRP A 99 -6.33 -17.18 -4.19
N ASP A 100 -7.04 -18.03 -4.93
CA ASP A 100 -6.80 -19.48 -5.00
C ASP A 100 -5.84 -19.86 -6.15
N ARG A 101 -5.18 -18.88 -6.74
CA ARG A 101 -4.20 -19.14 -7.80
C ARG A 101 -3.06 -19.99 -7.29
N PRO A 102 -2.68 -21.06 -8.01
CA PRO A 102 -1.67 -21.99 -7.53
C PRO A 102 -0.26 -21.39 -7.36
N PHE A 103 -0.01 -20.22 -7.95
CA PHE A 103 1.26 -19.50 -7.81
C PHE A 103 1.20 -18.35 -6.81
N PHE A 104 0.08 -18.14 -6.12
CA PHE A 104 0.00 -17.24 -4.97
C PHE A 104 0.30 -18.02 -3.70
N LEU A 105 1.52 -17.88 -3.19
CA LEU A 105 1.97 -18.59 -2.02
C LEU A 105 1.91 -17.71 -0.78
N ASN A 106 1.53 -18.28 0.35
CA ASN A 106 1.53 -17.59 1.65
C ASN A 106 0.75 -16.26 1.61
N VAL A 107 -0.47 -16.32 1.10
CA VAL A 107 -1.34 -15.14 1.01
C VAL A 107 -1.71 -14.66 2.41
N ASP A 108 -1.35 -13.42 2.72
CA ASP A 108 -1.61 -12.73 3.98
C ASP A 108 -2.39 -11.45 3.69
N ARG A 109 -3.62 -11.32 4.23
CA ARG A 109 -4.56 -10.24 3.90
C ARG A 109 -5.16 -9.65 5.15
N HIS A 110 -5.28 -8.32 5.16
CA HIS A 110 -5.83 -7.59 6.30
C HIS A 110 -6.77 -6.49 5.85
N ASN A 111 -7.91 -6.39 6.52
CA ASN A 111 -8.83 -5.28 6.43
C ASN A 111 -8.63 -4.37 7.65
N TRP A 112 -8.31 -3.11 7.43
CA TRP A 112 -7.94 -2.15 8.46
C TRP A 112 -8.98 -1.06 8.63
N ARG A 113 -9.13 -0.57 9.85
CA ARG A 113 -9.65 0.75 10.14
C ARG A 113 -8.51 1.75 10.05
N VAL A 114 -8.74 2.89 9.41
CA VAL A 114 -7.73 3.95 9.29
C VAL A 114 -8.00 4.99 10.37
N SER A 115 -7.06 5.13 11.31
CA SER A 115 -7.08 6.21 12.29
C SER A 115 -6.77 7.54 11.61
N ALA A 116 -5.72 7.58 10.81
CA ALA A 116 -5.36 8.76 10.03
C ALA A 116 -4.44 8.41 8.85
N ALA A 117 -4.47 9.26 7.82
CA ALA A 117 -3.55 9.18 6.68
C ALA A 117 -3.24 10.58 6.15
N HIS A 118 -2.01 10.79 5.64
CA HIS A 118 -1.55 12.09 5.18
C HIS A 118 -0.54 11.96 4.04
N ASP A 119 -0.68 12.82 3.01
CA ASP A 119 0.29 13.01 1.96
C ASP A 119 1.06 14.32 2.19
N PHE A 120 2.37 14.24 2.36
CA PHE A 120 3.25 15.41 2.52
C PHE A 120 3.66 16.00 1.18
N LYS A 121 3.79 15.15 0.17
CA LYS A 121 4.25 15.50 -1.17
C LYS A 121 3.26 15.02 -2.21
N PRO A 122 3.18 15.70 -3.37
CA PRO A 122 2.43 15.19 -4.50
C PRO A 122 2.97 13.81 -4.90
N LEU A 123 2.09 12.81 -4.93
CA LEU A 123 2.46 11.48 -5.38
C LEU A 123 2.43 11.40 -6.90
N ALA A 124 3.41 10.74 -7.48
CA ALA A 124 3.43 10.37 -8.89
C ALA A 124 3.09 8.88 -9.03
N THR A 125 2.76 8.46 -10.26
CA THR A 125 2.40 7.05 -10.53
C THR A 125 3.58 6.09 -10.56
N ALA A 126 4.80 6.59 -10.46
CA ALA A 126 6.04 5.80 -10.49
C ALA A 126 7.11 6.40 -9.57
N HIS A 127 8.20 5.66 -9.37
CA HIS A 127 9.39 6.10 -8.64
C HIS A 127 9.16 6.31 -7.13
N HIS A 128 8.41 5.40 -6.52
CA HIS A 128 8.21 5.37 -5.08
C HIS A 128 8.56 4.01 -4.48
N ILE A 129 8.87 4.05 -3.21
CA ILE A 129 9.04 2.88 -2.33
C ILE A 129 8.03 2.98 -1.19
N ASN A 130 7.68 1.85 -0.62
CA ASN A 130 6.84 1.80 0.57
C ASN A 130 7.43 0.87 1.62
N ARG A 131 7.09 1.12 2.88
CA ARG A 131 7.33 0.22 4.00
C ARG A 131 6.00 -0.04 4.68
N LEU A 132 5.66 -1.29 4.94
CA LEU A 132 4.58 -1.70 5.83
C LEU A 132 5.20 -2.30 7.07
N GLU A 133 4.85 -1.76 8.22
CA GLU A 133 5.13 -2.33 9.53
C GLU A 133 3.83 -2.77 10.17
N ARG A 134 3.83 -3.95 10.83
CA ARG A 134 2.73 -4.40 11.66
C ARG A 134 3.22 -4.63 13.08
N TRP A 135 2.41 -4.20 14.04
CA TRP A 135 2.68 -4.25 15.46
C TRP A 135 1.48 -4.84 16.18
N THR A 136 1.70 -5.72 17.13
CA THR A 136 0.63 -6.15 18.03
C THR A 136 0.33 -5.06 19.06
N TYR A 137 -0.88 -5.07 19.65
CA TYR A 137 -1.23 -4.19 20.76
C TYR A 137 -2.19 -4.87 21.73
N ARG A 138 -2.32 -4.28 22.93
CA ARG A 138 -3.24 -4.70 24.00
C ARG A 138 -3.88 -3.47 24.62
N ASP A 139 -4.82 -2.84 23.92
CA ASP A 139 -5.54 -1.66 24.41
C ASP A 139 -6.98 -1.68 23.90
N PRO A 140 -7.99 -1.75 24.79
CA PRO A 140 -9.38 -1.69 24.37
C PRO A 140 -9.78 -0.33 23.79
N ASN A 141 -9.02 0.73 24.06
CA ASN A 141 -9.26 2.10 23.59
C ASN A 141 -8.29 2.51 22.47
N ILE A 142 -7.86 1.55 21.66
CA ILE A 142 -6.83 1.74 20.64
C ILE A 142 -7.10 2.96 19.73
N GLU A 143 -8.34 3.20 19.33
CA GLU A 143 -8.69 4.31 18.46
C GLU A 143 -8.30 5.65 19.07
N GLN A 144 -8.69 5.90 20.32
CA GLN A 144 -8.35 7.13 21.03
C GLN A 144 -6.84 7.26 21.26
N THR A 145 -6.17 6.14 21.53
CA THR A 145 -4.71 6.13 21.68
C THR A 145 -4.00 6.50 20.39
N LEU A 146 -4.45 5.97 19.25
CA LEU A 146 -3.86 6.30 17.95
C LEU A 146 -4.17 7.75 17.54
N GLU A 147 -5.36 8.27 17.84
CA GLU A 147 -5.67 9.69 17.63
C GLU A 147 -4.72 10.62 18.42
N ARG A 148 -4.43 10.27 19.67
CA ARG A 148 -3.49 11.00 20.52
C ARG A 148 -2.05 10.94 19.99
N VAL A 149 -1.63 9.82 19.44
CA VAL A 149 -0.26 9.60 18.91
C VAL A 149 -0.07 10.21 17.53
N TRP A 150 -1.12 10.32 16.75
CA TRP A 150 -1.06 10.75 15.35
C TRP A 150 -0.26 12.04 15.11
N PRO A 151 -0.41 13.13 15.89
CA PRO A 151 0.39 14.35 15.67
C PRO A 151 1.90 14.08 15.70
N SER A 152 2.36 13.22 16.60
CA SER A 152 3.78 12.85 16.74
C SER A 152 4.24 11.99 15.56
N VAL A 153 3.43 10.99 15.15
CA VAL A 153 3.71 10.14 13.99
C VAL A 153 3.81 10.99 12.72
N ARG A 154 2.85 11.88 12.49
CA ARG A 154 2.84 12.78 11.35
C ARG A 154 4.06 13.69 11.32
N ALA A 155 4.38 14.35 12.45
CA ALA A 155 5.53 15.25 12.52
C ALA A 155 6.86 14.51 12.33
N HIS A 156 6.97 13.27 12.77
CA HIS A 156 8.17 12.47 12.56
C HIS A 156 8.31 12.02 11.11
N ALA A 157 7.20 11.60 10.48
CA ALA A 157 7.17 11.25 9.07
C ALA A 157 7.59 12.43 8.16
N ASP A 158 7.13 13.65 8.48
CA ASP A 158 7.52 14.88 7.78
C ASP A 158 9.02 15.15 7.92
N ARG A 159 9.57 15.02 9.13
CA ARG A 159 11.03 15.17 9.36
C ARG A 159 11.88 14.13 8.65
N GLN A 160 11.36 12.94 8.41
CA GLN A 160 12.01 11.88 7.62
C GLN A 160 11.85 12.08 6.11
N ASP A 161 11.26 13.17 5.68
CA ASP A 161 11.04 13.50 4.26
C ASP A 161 10.16 12.48 3.52
N LEU A 162 9.27 11.78 4.23
CA LEU A 162 8.34 10.82 3.63
C LEU A 162 7.33 11.52 2.73
N SER A 163 6.84 10.81 1.73
CA SER A 163 5.82 11.31 0.82
C SER A 163 4.39 11.08 1.35
N SER A 164 4.19 9.99 2.09
CA SER A 164 2.88 9.64 2.67
C SER A 164 3.04 8.77 3.91
N VAL A 165 2.06 8.84 4.82
CA VAL A 165 1.96 7.96 5.98
C VAL A 165 0.50 7.59 6.26
N TRP A 166 0.25 6.31 6.57
CA TRP A 166 -1.04 5.79 7.02
C TRP A 166 -0.87 5.13 8.37
N LEU A 167 -1.75 5.45 9.31
CA LEU A 167 -1.83 4.82 10.63
C LEU A 167 -3.17 4.08 10.72
N MET A 168 -3.10 2.76 10.90
CA MET A 168 -4.23 1.85 10.78
C MET A 168 -4.27 0.90 11.96
N PHE A 169 -5.42 0.31 12.22
CA PHE A 169 -5.57 -0.72 13.26
C PHE A 169 -6.64 -1.75 12.88
N GLN A 170 -6.51 -2.94 13.44
CA GLN A 170 -7.42 -4.06 13.24
C GLN A 170 -7.74 -4.66 14.61
N PRO A 171 -8.93 -4.35 15.19
CA PRO A 171 -9.29 -4.82 16.52
C PRO A 171 -9.38 -6.34 16.62
N GLU A 172 -9.85 -6.98 15.55
CA GLU A 172 -10.11 -8.41 15.49
C GLU A 172 -8.84 -9.25 15.70
N GLU A 173 -7.69 -8.74 15.26
CA GLU A 173 -6.39 -9.41 15.40
C GLU A 173 -5.44 -8.70 16.38
N GLY A 174 -5.87 -7.59 16.99
CA GLY A 174 -5.03 -6.80 17.88
C GLY A 174 -3.76 -6.28 17.19
N GLN A 175 -3.90 -5.76 15.96
CA GLN A 175 -2.78 -5.26 15.18
C GLN A 175 -2.90 -3.77 14.83
N ILE A 176 -1.76 -3.09 14.81
CA ILE A 176 -1.56 -1.76 14.24
C ILE A 176 -0.76 -1.92 12.96
N GLY A 177 -1.19 -1.27 11.89
CA GLY A 177 -0.48 -1.15 10.63
C GLY A 177 0.03 0.28 10.40
N ILE A 178 1.29 0.41 9.99
CA ILE A 178 1.87 1.69 9.58
C ILE A 178 2.40 1.51 8.17
N VAL A 179 1.85 2.27 7.23
CA VAL A 179 2.36 2.34 5.86
C VAL A 179 3.05 3.67 5.66
N THR A 180 4.26 3.63 5.15
CA THR A 180 5.01 4.82 4.74
C THR A 180 5.35 4.73 3.26
N VAL A 181 5.34 5.87 2.58
CA VAL A 181 5.77 6.00 1.18
C VAL A 181 6.86 7.06 1.11
N ALA A 182 7.91 6.77 0.38
CA ALA A 182 8.99 7.72 0.08
C ALA A 182 9.26 7.75 -1.43
N SER A 183 9.84 8.84 -1.90
CA SER A 183 10.35 8.90 -3.27
C SER A 183 11.62 8.05 -3.40
N ASN A 184 11.85 7.48 -4.59
CA ASN A 184 13.14 6.88 -4.90
C ASN A 184 14.24 7.94 -4.85
N ILE A 185 15.44 7.51 -4.52
CA ILE A 185 16.63 8.34 -4.71
C ILE A 185 16.96 8.47 -6.19
N ASP A 186 17.61 9.54 -6.56
CA ASP A 186 18.03 9.76 -7.94
C ASP A 186 19.18 8.82 -8.36
N GLY A 187 19.22 8.44 -9.63
CA GLY A 187 20.28 7.65 -10.21
C GLY A 187 19.99 7.25 -11.66
N ALA A 188 21.05 6.91 -12.37
CA ALA A 188 20.96 6.54 -13.79
C ALA A 188 20.62 5.06 -14.01
N ASP A 189 21.06 4.19 -13.09
CA ASP A 189 20.78 2.74 -13.14
C ASP A 189 19.54 2.41 -12.29
N PRO A 190 18.44 1.94 -12.90
CA PRO A 190 17.21 1.62 -12.17
C PRO A 190 17.38 0.54 -11.10
N ALA A 191 18.23 -0.45 -11.31
CA ALA A 191 18.46 -1.53 -10.34
C ALA A 191 19.22 -1.03 -9.11
N ASP A 192 20.22 -0.18 -9.32
CA ASP A 192 20.96 0.49 -8.24
C ASP A 192 20.05 1.46 -7.48
N VAL A 193 19.26 2.27 -8.19
CA VAL A 193 18.25 3.16 -7.58
C VAL A 193 17.28 2.39 -6.71
N ALA A 194 16.75 1.27 -7.19
CA ALA A 194 15.85 0.43 -6.43
C ALA A 194 16.47 -0.09 -5.13
N THR A 195 17.68 -0.66 -5.23
CA THR A 195 18.42 -1.21 -4.09
C THR A 195 18.73 -0.15 -3.04
N ARG A 196 19.27 0.99 -3.45
CA ARG A 196 19.63 2.09 -2.54
C ARG A 196 18.40 2.76 -1.94
N SER A 197 17.30 2.90 -2.70
CA SER A 197 16.05 3.47 -2.19
C SER A 197 15.44 2.58 -1.09
N ILE A 198 15.43 1.25 -1.31
CA ILE A 198 14.97 0.30 -0.29
C ILE A 198 15.84 0.42 0.97
N ALA A 199 17.16 0.38 0.83
CA ALA A 199 18.09 0.49 1.95
C ALA A 199 17.95 1.82 2.69
N ALA A 200 17.73 2.92 1.98
CA ALA A 200 17.51 4.23 2.57
C ALA A 200 16.25 4.24 3.44
N LEU A 201 15.12 3.73 2.95
CA LEU A 201 13.88 3.67 3.74
C LEU A 201 13.98 2.68 4.91
N GLU A 202 14.69 1.55 4.75
CA GLU A 202 14.94 0.60 5.83
C GLU A 202 15.83 1.19 6.94
N SER A 203 16.71 2.13 6.60
CA SER A 203 17.57 2.82 7.57
C SER A 203 16.85 3.93 8.35
N THR A 204 15.66 4.36 7.92
CA THR A 204 14.88 5.35 8.67
C THR A 204 14.36 4.76 9.97
N GLU A 205 14.22 5.61 10.97
CA GLU A 205 13.62 5.18 12.23
C GLU A 205 12.18 4.72 12.02
N SER A 206 11.85 3.56 12.59
CA SER A 206 10.50 3.01 12.55
C SER A 206 9.51 3.93 13.27
N LEU A 207 8.45 4.33 12.57
CA LEU A 207 7.37 5.13 13.17
C LEU A 207 6.63 4.38 14.28
N GLY A 208 6.67 3.05 14.28
CA GLY A 208 6.10 2.23 15.35
C GLY A 208 6.79 2.40 16.70
N ARG A 209 7.99 2.97 16.76
CA ARG A 209 8.66 3.33 18.02
C ARG A 209 8.00 4.51 18.74
N LEU A 210 7.15 5.26 18.03
CA LEU A 210 6.36 6.35 18.60
C LEU A 210 5.07 5.85 19.26
N LEU A 211 4.75 4.57 19.13
CA LEU A 211 3.62 3.96 19.81
C LEU A 211 3.90 3.95 21.32
N PRO A 212 2.92 4.34 22.17
CA PRO A 212 3.10 4.38 23.59
C PRO A 212 3.46 3.02 24.20
N GLU A 213 4.29 3.00 25.20
CA GLU A 213 4.73 1.77 25.89
C GLU A 213 3.57 0.99 26.52
N GLU A 214 2.52 1.69 26.98
CA GLU A 214 1.32 1.10 27.54
C GLU A 214 0.57 0.18 26.57
N LEU A 215 0.76 0.33 25.26
CA LEU A 215 0.21 -0.59 24.28
C LEU A 215 0.85 -1.98 24.31
N GLY A 216 2.04 -2.11 24.91
CA GLY A 216 2.82 -3.35 24.90
C GLY A 216 3.14 -3.82 23.48
N SER A 217 3.30 -2.88 22.56
CA SER A 217 3.44 -3.16 21.13
C SER A 217 4.71 -3.92 20.79
N LYS A 218 4.56 -4.97 19.97
CA LYS A 218 5.70 -5.73 19.42
C LYS A 218 5.58 -5.75 17.90
N LYS A 219 6.71 -5.46 17.23
CA LYS A 219 6.76 -5.57 15.77
C LYS A 219 6.69 -7.03 15.35
N VAL A 220 5.74 -7.37 14.47
CA VAL A 220 5.51 -8.72 13.96
C VAL A 220 5.74 -8.82 12.45
N PHE A 221 5.78 -7.68 11.76
CA PHE A 221 6.06 -7.62 10.33
C PHE A 221 6.75 -6.32 9.97
N ASP A 222 7.68 -6.38 9.03
CA ASP A 222 8.38 -5.22 8.49
C ASP A 222 8.87 -5.53 7.07
N ARG A 223 8.34 -4.80 6.10
CA ARG A 223 8.73 -5.00 4.70
C ARG A 223 8.78 -3.69 3.95
N THR A 224 9.93 -3.42 3.35
CA THR A 224 10.13 -2.35 2.38
C THR A 224 10.10 -2.93 0.97
N SER A 225 9.43 -2.26 0.05
CA SER A 225 9.22 -2.72 -1.33
C SER A 225 9.20 -1.54 -2.29
N LEU A 226 9.55 -1.78 -3.54
CA LEU A 226 9.27 -0.85 -4.63
C LEU A 226 7.76 -0.74 -4.83
N ILE A 227 7.30 0.38 -5.33
CA ILE A 227 5.92 0.50 -5.85
C ILE A 227 5.98 0.27 -7.36
N LEU A 228 5.49 -0.91 -7.78
CA LEU A 228 5.44 -1.29 -9.19
C LEU A 228 4.44 -0.44 -9.97
N ALA A 229 3.30 -0.16 -9.37
CA ALA A 229 2.24 0.64 -9.98
C ALA A 229 1.41 1.33 -8.88
N MET A 230 1.00 2.57 -9.13
CA MET A 230 0.18 3.38 -8.24
C MET A 230 -0.98 4.01 -9.01
N TRP A 231 -2.18 3.98 -8.42
CA TRP A 231 -3.39 4.59 -8.95
C TRP A 231 -3.96 5.56 -7.93
N LEU A 232 -4.21 6.79 -8.38
CA LEU A 232 -4.86 7.82 -7.58
C LEU A 232 -6.11 8.30 -8.31
N PRO A 233 -7.26 8.42 -7.63
CA PRO A 233 -8.50 8.86 -8.27
C PRO A 233 -8.43 10.33 -8.68
N GLN A 234 -9.21 10.70 -9.70
CA GLN A 234 -9.28 12.11 -10.14
C GLN A 234 -9.75 13.07 -9.04
N SER A 235 -10.55 12.59 -8.09
CA SER A 235 -10.98 13.38 -6.93
C SER A 235 -9.83 13.84 -6.04
N ARG A 236 -8.64 13.25 -6.18
CA ARG A 236 -7.41 13.66 -5.47
C ARG A 236 -6.52 14.58 -6.29
N LEU A 237 -6.86 14.88 -7.53
CA LEU A 237 -6.18 15.90 -8.30
C LEU A 237 -6.62 17.28 -7.81
N ALA A 238 -5.68 18.21 -7.70
CA ALA A 238 -5.97 19.59 -7.34
C ALA A 238 -7.02 20.18 -8.30
N GLY A 239 -8.13 20.70 -7.76
CA GLY A 239 -9.27 21.18 -8.54
C GLY A 239 -10.10 20.10 -9.25
N GLY A 240 -9.89 18.84 -8.92
CA GLY A 240 -10.67 17.72 -9.44
C GLY A 240 -12.06 17.65 -8.81
N ALA A 241 -13.07 17.24 -9.59
CA ALA A 241 -14.39 16.96 -9.06
C ALA A 241 -14.39 15.65 -8.23
N PRO A 242 -15.17 15.56 -7.14
CA PRO A 242 -15.35 14.32 -6.43
C PRO A 242 -15.84 13.21 -7.39
N SER A 243 -15.24 12.03 -7.29
CA SER A 243 -15.63 10.85 -8.04
C SER A 243 -16.03 9.74 -7.08
N ALA A 244 -17.12 9.05 -7.39
CA ALA A 244 -17.54 7.87 -6.63
C ALA A 244 -16.55 6.69 -6.81
N TYR A 245 -15.83 6.69 -7.93
CA TYR A 245 -14.87 5.64 -8.28
C TYR A 245 -13.53 6.26 -8.61
N PRO A 246 -12.41 5.59 -8.25
CA PRO A 246 -11.10 6.04 -8.70
C PRO A 246 -11.05 6.01 -10.22
N ALA A 247 -10.68 7.12 -10.82
CA ALA A 247 -10.29 7.10 -12.22
C ALA A 247 -8.91 6.45 -12.29
N SER A 248 -8.80 5.34 -12.98
CA SER A 248 -7.50 4.78 -13.30
C SER A 248 -6.79 5.71 -14.26
N PRO A 249 -5.74 6.44 -13.83
CA PRO A 249 -4.91 7.13 -14.81
C PRO A 249 -4.33 6.08 -15.75
N PRO A 250 -4.11 6.43 -17.03
CA PRO A 250 -3.41 5.53 -17.92
C PRO A 250 -2.04 5.24 -17.33
N HIS A 251 -1.81 3.98 -16.95
CA HIS A 251 -0.49 3.55 -16.53
C HIS A 251 0.42 3.47 -17.73
N PRO A 252 1.60 4.06 -17.66
CA PRO A 252 2.68 3.50 -18.44
C PRO A 252 2.82 2.04 -17.94
N ARG A 253 2.67 1.06 -18.83
CA ARG A 253 3.09 -0.31 -18.51
C ARG A 253 4.49 -0.21 -17.95
N PRO A 254 4.76 -0.80 -16.77
CA PRO A 254 6.14 -0.86 -16.31
C PRO A 254 6.93 -1.50 -17.44
N SER A 255 7.87 -0.79 -17.99
CA SER A 255 8.83 -1.38 -18.91
C SER A 255 9.74 -2.28 -18.07
N VAL A 256 9.32 -3.51 -17.90
CA VAL A 256 10.20 -4.55 -17.38
C VAL A 256 11.11 -4.90 -18.53
N GLN A 257 12.28 -4.26 -18.57
CA GLN A 257 13.38 -4.80 -19.34
C GLN A 257 13.81 -6.09 -18.64
N VAL A 258 13.58 -7.21 -19.33
CA VAL A 258 14.07 -8.55 -18.97
C VAL A 258 15.56 -8.59 -19.19
#